data_ff0f2f077fff0e230014e4e116488e37
#
_entry.id   ff0f2f077fff0e230014e4e116488e37
#
_cell.length_a   1.000
_cell.length_b   1.000
_cell.length_c   1.000
_cell.angle_alpha   90.00
_cell.angle_beta   90.00
_cell.angle_gamma   90.00
#
_symmetry.space_group_name_H-M   'P 1'
#
loop_
_entity.id
_entity.type
_entity.pdbx_description
1 polymer ?
#
loop_
_entity_poly.entity_id
_entity_poly.type
_entity_poly.pdbx_seq_one_letter_code
_entity_poly.pdbx_strand_id
1 'polypeptide(L)' 'MAKEVISKLVPDTSVIVEGIISSRLGTELEIEELIIHEAVLAELEHQANEGKIIGLMGLEEIEKIRKLLPDKVRFT' A
#
# COMPACT_ATOMS: atom_id res chain seq x y z
N MET A 1 13.01 18.02 -9.98
CA MET A 1 13.73 16.80 -9.58
C MET A 1 13.09 15.57 -10.18
N ALA A 2 13.93 14.59 -10.54
CA ALA A 2 13.42 13.36 -11.13
C ALA A 2 12.70 12.53 -10.07
N LYS A 3 11.61 11.89 -10.48
CA LYS A 3 10.92 10.93 -9.61
C LYS A 3 11.71 9.64 -9.53
N GLU A 4 11.62 8.98 -8.40
CA GLU A 4 12.11 7.62 -8.26
C GLU A 4 11.11 6.68 -8.96
N VAL A 5 11.61 5.82 -9.83
CA VAL A 5 10.76 4.85 -10.54
C VAL A 5 11.06 3.46 -10.01
N ILE A 6 10.03 2.78 -9.52
CA ILE A 6 10.12 1.41 -9.02
C ILE A 6 9.33 0.51 -9.94
N SER A 7 9.99 -0.47 -10.56
CA SER A 7 9.30 -1.37 -11.48
C SER A 7 8.37 -2.34 -10.74
N LYS A 8 8.77 -2.80 -9.57
CA LYS A 8 7.94 -3.69 -8.76
C LYS A 8 8.19 -3.42 -7.29
N LEU A 9 7.12 -3.21 -6.54
CA LEU A 9 7.20 -3.00 -5.10
C LEU A 9 6.32 -4.02 -4.39
N VAL A 10 6.89 -4.68 -3.37
CA VAL A 10 6.15 -5.60 -2.50
C VAL A 10 6.31 -5.10 -1.07
N PRO A 11 5.43 -4.18 -0.65
CA PRO A 11 5.57 -3.58 0.67
C PRO A 11 5.16 -4.53 1.78
N ASP A 12 5.82 -4.41 2.93
CA ASP A 12 5.39 -5.12 4.12
C ASP A 12 4.35 -4.30 4.89
N THR A 13 3.84 -4.86 5.97
CA THR A 13 2.77 -4.24 6.75
C THR A 13 3.14 -2.86 7.27
N SER A 14 4.35 -2.70 7.79
CA SER A 14 4.75 -1.43 8.40
C SER A 14 4.82 -0.29 7.39
N VAL A 15 5.30 -0.57 6.19
CA VAL A 15 5.38 0.44 5.12
C VAL A 15 3.97 0.90 4.73
N ILE A 16 3.03 -0.04 4.63
CA ILE A 16 1.64 0.28 4.29
C ILE A 16 1.01 1.14 5.39
N VAL A 17 1.17 0.74 6.65
CA VAL A 17 0.55 1.44 7.78
C VAL A 17 1.05 2.87 7.89
N GLU A 18 2.31 3.12 7.58
CA GLU A 18 2.88 4.46 7.67
C GLU A 18 2.33 5.44 6.61
N GLY A 19 1.67 4.94 5.58
CA GLY A 19 1.09 5.80 4.55
C GLY A 19 2.08 6.44 3.61
N ILE A 20 3.30 5.95 3.59
CA ILE A 20 4.39 6.53 2.80
C ILE A 20 4.11 6.43 1.31
N ILE A 21 3.55 5.30 0.88
CA ILE A 21 3.36 5.05 -0.56
C ILE A 21 2.40 6.06 -1.16
N SER A 22 1.20 6.20 -0.58
CA SER A 22 0.20 7.11 -1.15
C SER A 22 0.65 8.56 -1.07
N SER A 23 1.38 8.93 -0.03
CA SER A 23 1.84 10.31 0.13
C SER A 23 2.92 10.70 -0.88
N ARG A 24 3.68 9.74 -1.39
CA ARG A 24 4.75 10.01 -2.35
C ARG A 24 4.38 9.78 -3.81
N LEU A 25 3.32 9.01 -4.06
CA LEU A 25 2.91 8.73 -5.43
C LEU A 25 2.54 10.01 -6.17
N GLY A 26 3.03 10.12 -7.39
CA GLY A 26 2.76 11.26 -8.25
C GLY A 26 3.70 12.43 -8.08
N THR A 27 4.38 12.55 -6.95
CA THR A 27 5.32 13.65 -6.70
C THR A 27 6.77 13.16 -6.67
N GLU A 28 7.07 12.22 -5.78
CA GLU A 28 8.44 11.73 -5.59
C GLU A 28 8.63 10.30 -6.09
N LEU A 29 7.52 9.57 -6.30
CA LEU A 29 7.57 8.14 -6.54
C LEU A 29 6.63 7.76 -7.68
N GLU A 30 7.12 6.90 -8.56
CA GLU A 30 6.31 6.28 -9.60
C GLU A 30 6.50 4.77 -9.51
N ILE A 31 5.41 4.02 -9.48
CA ILE A 31 5.44 2.56 -9.34
C ILE A 31 4.76 1.94 -10.54
N GLU A 32 5.43 1.01 -11.20
CA GLU A 32 4.88 0.32 -12.35
C GLU A 32 4.01 -0.87 -11.95
N GLU A 33 4.39 -1.56 -10.87
CA GLU A 33 3.60 -2.67 -10.34
C GLU A 33 3.74 -2.73 -8.83
N LEU A 34 2.61 -2.83 -8.14
CA LEU A 34 2.60 -2.97 -6.68
C LEU A 34 1.89 -4.27 -6.33
N ILE A 35 2.57 -5.11 -5.57
CA ILE A 35 2.03 -6.42 -5.17
C ILE A 35 1.79 -6.42 -3.68
N ILE A 36 0.56 -6.70 -3.28
CA ILE A 36 0.20 -6.86 -1.87
C ILE A 36 -0.01 -8.34 -1.62
N HIS A 37 0.82 -8.89 -0.73
CA HIS A 37 0.71 -10.30 -0.38
C HIS A 37 -0.56 -10.54 0.43
N GLU A 38 -1.26 -11.64 0.16
CA GLU A 38 -2.49 -11.97 0.88
C GLU A 38 -2.29 -12.04 2.38
N ALA A 39 -1.13 -12.50 2.84
CA ALA A 39 -0.84 -12.57 4.27
C ALA A 39 -0.82 -11.18 4.91
N VAL A 40 -0.33 -10.17 4.20
CA VAL A 40 -0.33 -8.79 4.67
C VAL A 40 -1.75 -8.27 4.78
N LEU A 41 -2.55 -8.50 3.75
CA LEU A 41 -3.95 -8.08 3.75
C LEU A 41 -4.72 -8.76 4.87
N ALA A 42 -4.54 -10.07 5.04
CA ALA A 42 -5.22 -10.83 6.08
C ALA A 42 -4.85 -10.31 7.48
N GLU A 43 -3.57 -9.98 7.69
CA GLU A 43 -3.13 -9.43 8.96
C GLU A 43 -3.79 -8.09 9.26
N LEU A 44 -3.86 -7.20 8.27
CA LEU A 44 -4.50 -5.91 8.45
C LEU A 44 -6.00 -6.05 8.72
N GLU A 45 -6.66 -6.94 8.01
CA GLU A 45 -8.08 -7.21 8.25
C GLU A 45 -8.32 -7.78 9.64
N HIS A 46 -7.46 -8.68 10.09
CA HIS A 46 -7.56 -9.25 11.43
C HIS A 46 -7.40 -8.17 12.50
N GLN A 47 -6.40 -7.29 12.35
CA GLN A 47 -6.18 -6.21 13.29
C GLN A 47 -7.35 -5.22 13.29
N ALA A 48 -7.90 -4.91 12.13
CA ALA A 48 -9.06 -4.02 12.04
C ALA A 48 -10.27 -4.63 12.73
N ASN A 49 -10.49 -5.93 12.56
CA ASN A 49 -11.59 -6.64 13.21
C ASN A 49 -11.43 -6.67 14.73
N GLU A 50 -10.20 -6.60 15.22
CA GLU A 50 -9.94 -6.51 16.65
C GLU A 50 -10.04 -5.08 17.19
N GLY A 51 -10.41 -4.13 16.34
CA GLY A 51 -10.54 -2.73 16.72
C GLY A 51 -9.22 -1.97 16.79
N LYS A 52 -8.15 -2.52 16.23
CA LYS A 52 -6.85 -1.86 16.25
C LYS A 52 -6.75 -0.84 15.13
N ILE A 53 -6.34 0.38 15.48
CA ILE A 53 -6.20 1.48 14.54
C ILE A 53 -5.22 1.15 13.42
N ILE A 54 -4.14 0.42 13.73
CA ILE A 54 -3.13 0.04 12.75
C ILE A 54 -3.76 -0.72 11.57
N GLY A 55 -4.69 -1.63 11.85
CA GLY A 55 -5.38 -2.36 10.79
C GLY A 55 -6.19 -1.45 9.90
N LEU A 56 -6.94 -0.52 10.51
CA LEU A 56 -7.74 0.44 9.74
C LEU A 56 -6.86 1.35 8.89
N MET A 57 -5.75 1.84 9.44
CA MET A 57 -4.83 2.69 8.72
C MET A 57 -4.22 1.98 7.51
N GLY A 58 -3.87 0.70 7.69
CA GLY A 58 -3.31 -0.08 6.59
C GLY A 58 -4.32 -0.32 5.48
N LEU A 59 -5.57 -0.64 5.83
CA LEU A 59 -6.61 -0.86 4.84
C LEU A 59 -6.96 0.43 4.10
N GLU A 60 -6.98 1.57 4.80
CA GLU A 60 -7.18 2.87 4.15
C GLU A 60 -6.06 3.20 3.18
N GLU A 61 -4.82 2.90 3.55
CA GLU A 61 -3.69 3.13 2.65
C GLU A 61 -3.81 2.30 1.38
N ILE A 62 -4.19 1.04 1.50
CA ILE A 62 -4.41 0.17 0.34
C ILE A 62 -5.48 0.76 -0.57
N GLU A 63 -6.57 1.27 -0.01
CA GLU A 63 -7.62 1.90 -0.79
C GLU A 63 -7.10 3.14 -1.55
N LYS A 64 -6.32 3.98 -0.88
CA LYS A 64 -5.72 5.16 -1.54
C LYS A 64 -4.81 4.74 -2.68
N ILE A 65 -3.99 3.73 -2.45
CA ILE A 65 -3.07 3.24 -3.48
C ILE A 65 -3.85 2.70 -4.67
N ARG A 66 -4.92 1.96 -4.44
CA ARG A 66 -5.73 1.41 -5.53
C ARG A 66 -6.37 2.50 -6.36
N LYS A 67 -6.77 3.61 -5.75
CA LYS A 67 -7.34 4.75 -6.47
C LYS A 67 -6.29 5.47 -7.30
N LEU A 68 -5.06 5.54 -6.79
CA LEU A 68 -3.97 6.21 -7.49
C LEU A 68 -3.37 5.33 -8.60
N LEU A 69 -3.42 4.01 -8.43
CA LEU A 69 -2.84 3.05 -9.38
C LEU A 69 -3.87 1.97 -9.72
N PRO A 70 -4.98 2.34 -10.43
CA PRO A 70 -6.10 1.40 -10.59
C PRO A 70 -5.75 0.12 -11.34
N ASP A 71 -4.76 0.14 -12.23
CA ASP A 71 -4.40 -1.03 -13.02
C ASP A 71 -3.07 -1.66 -12.63
N LYS A 72 -2.46 -1.18 -11.56
CA LYS A 72 -1.09 -1.59 -11.22
C LYS A 72 -0.97 -2.31 -9.89
N VAL A 73 -2.06 -2.46 -9.15
CA VAL A 73 -2.06 -3.14 -7.87
C VAL A 73 -2.54 -4.58 -8.04
N ARG A 74 -1.74 -5.51 -7.53
CA ARG A 74 -2.07 -6.94 -7.55
C ARG A 74 -2.07 -7.50 -6.13
N PHE A 75 -2.96 -8.45 -5.91
CA PHE A 75 -3.02 -9.21 -4.65
C PHE A 75 -2.63 -10.65 -4.93
N THR A 76 -1.69 -11.19 -4.18
CA THR A 76 -1.22 -12.57 -4.41
C THR A 76 -1.28 -13.43 -3.17
#